data_5ccb29953b5719630c34b2d0f416fce8
#
_entry.id   5ccb29953b5719630c34b2d0f416fce8
#
_cell.length_a   1.000
_cell.length_b   1.000
_cell.length_c   1.000
_cell.angle_alpha   90.00
_cell.angle_beta   90.00
_cell.angle_gamma   90.00
#
_symmetry.space_group_name_H-M   'P 1'
#
loop_
_entity.id
_entity.type
_entity.pdbx_description
1 polymer ?
#
loop_
_entity_poly.entity_id
_entity_poly.type
_entity_poly.pdbx_seq_one_letter_code
_entity_poly.pdbx_strand_id
1 'polypeptide(L)'
;MVLFIYMMINTKHKVKLIFQIALFFTLGTCLFSQTEVDTNTLETVNFSTLLENYKKNNRDYQKLELQLQQSTISYQESCIENGINLSLSSGNINTEFDDSTTKMNFSPEVKLSSSGLNNSSLSMLLPFSFDISDSGISSKEIKGASVMLSTDLISNVSKQKKLSLEKANRNVIEAQRNLKNGETKIYSTFLKELRELYSASLSVIQSENSLIEKQLDFDTVKAKGYSTGSAKYRTAALEVESAKRTVKEKERLYKSSLAIFGAKCSVKPSQINLNFEIPETSLDSIRDYKKDAFSELEKANWNYQINSASRNLNSDFSLSAQAGYGFSANEEVFSDSARAGLSLNYKGVSVSASTAIPINQNSNPTVSFGIGWNPSSTQIKNLSEKSSQLQDEIEKLGIQDAQENFFDTVLSMEEKRSNLQWETDQYLEQLELYQELENDMTTWYKKGIVSESEYRQAKINCENAKVKLALVKIDRILYNNDLSLLFVENTGENANENSKEN
;
A
#
# COMPACT_ATOMS: atom_id res chain seq x y z
N MET A 1 -1.83 11.13 -47.17
CA MET A 1 -3.14 11.62 -46.70
C MET A 1 -4.13 10.47 -46.47
N VAL A 2 -4.25 9.49 -47.34
CA VAL A 2 -5.17 8.34 -47.17
C VAL A 2 -4.76 7.40 -45.99
N LEU A 3 -3.45 7.20 -45.79
CA LEU A 3 -2.93 6.37 -44.65
C LEU A 3 -3.17 7.02 -43.28
N PHE A 4 -3.20 8.36 -43.22
CA PHE A 4 -3.46 9.12 -42.00
C PHE A 4 -4.93 9.03 -41.58
N ILE A 5 -5.83 8.98 -42.53
CA ILE A 5 -7.28 8.84 -42.28
C ILE A 5 -7.61 7.40 -41.80
N TYR A 6 -6.90 6.39 -42.33
CA TYR A 6 -7.08 5.00 -41.92
C TYR A 6 -6.60 4.74 -40.49
N MET A 7 -5.54 5.42 -40.05
CA MET A 7 -5.05 5.36 -38.64
C MET A 7 -6.01 6.06 -37.67
N MET A 8 -6.65 7.16 -38.05
CA MET A 8 -7.63 7.86 -37.20
C MET A 8 -8.95 7.09 -37.01
N ILE A 9 -9.37 6.30 -38.01
CA ILE A 9 -10.60 5.49 -37.88
C ILE A 9 -10.41 4.31 -36.93
N ASN A 10 -9.21 3.74 -36.87
CA ASN A 10 -8.90 2.60 -35.98
C ASN A 10 -8.74 3.00 -34.50
N THR A 11 -8.38 4.26 -34.23
CA THR A 11 -8.29 4.78 -32.86
C THR A 11 -9.66 5.11 -32.25
N LYS A 12 -10.64 5.53 -33.05
CA LYS A 12 -12.02 5.79 -32.58
C LYS A 12 -12.70 4.53 -32.03
N HIS A 13 -12.42 3.33 -32.58
CA HIS A 13 -12.97 2.09 -32.06
C HIS A 13 -12.34 1.63 -30.73
N LYS A 14 -11.03 1.85 -30.54
CA LYS A 14 -10.35 1.54 -29.27
C LYS A 14 -10.75 2.49 -28.15
N VAL A 15 -10.92 3.77 -28.42
CA VAL A 15 -11.40 4.77 -27.44
C VAL A 15 -12.86 4.49 -27.07
N LYS A 16 -13.72 4.05 -28.01
CA LYS A 16 -15.10 3.69 -27.72
C LYS A 16 -15.20 2.43 -26.86
N LEU A 17 -14.28 1.47 -27.04
CA LEU A 17 -14.22 0.24 -26.21
C LEU A 17 -13.78 0.54 -24.79
N ILE A 18 -12.82 1.43 -24.58
CA ILE A 18 -12.35 1.88 -23.26
C ILE A 18 -13.46 2.66 -22.55
N PHE A 19 -14.22 3.50 -23.25
CA PHE A 19 -15.36 4.24 -22.68
C PHE A 19 -16.56 3.31 -22.33
N GLN A 20 -16.78 2.26 -23.10
CA GLN A 20 -17.84 1.26 -22.80
C GLN A 20 -17.47 0.37 -21.59
N ILE A 21 -16.20 0.03 -21.41
CA ILE A 21 -15.74 -0.72 -20.23
C ILE A 21 -15.81 0.15 -18.97
N ALA A 22 -15.47 1.45 -19.05
CA ALA A 22 -15.61 2.40 -17.95
C ALA A 22 -17.08 2.65 -17.57
N LEU A 23 -18.02 2.64 -18.53
CA LEU A 23 -19.44 2.85 -18.27
C LEU A 23 -20.15 1.62 -17.65
N PHE A 24 -19.63 0.40 -17.87
CA PHE A 24 -20.17 -0.82 -17.24
C PHE A 24 -19.78 -0.93 -15.76
N PHE A 25 -18.69 -0.29 -15.31
CA PHE A 25 -18.29 -0.29 -13.90
C PHE A 25 -19.01 0.77 -13.03
N THR A 26 -19.65 1.79 -13.65
CA THR A 26 -20.34 2.86 -12.89
C THR A 26 -21.85 2.65 -12.72
N LEU A 27 -22.45 1.62 -13.32
CA LEU A 27 -23.90 1.34 -13.23
C LEU A 27 -24.22 0.14 -12.31
N GLY A 28 -23.24 -0.42 -11.61
CA GLY A 28 -23.41 -1.55 -10.68
C GLY A 28 -23.73 -1.18 -9.23
N THR A 29 -23.82 0.10 -8.87
CA THR A 29 -23.97 0.50 -7.46
C THR A 29 -25.17 1.42 -7.24
N CYS A 30 -26.39 0.97 -7.46
CA CYS A 30 -27.60 1.54 -6.86
C CYS A 30 -28.77 0.60 -7.02
N LEU A 31 -28.79 -0.50 -6.28
CA LEU A 31 -29.99 -1.21 -5.89
C LEU A 31 -29.85 -1.60 -4.42
N PHE A 32 -29.98 -0.59 -3.54
CA PHE A 32 -30.35 -0.85 -2.17
C PHE A 32 -31.82 -1.26 -2.16
N SER A 33 -32.04 -2.56 -2.23
CA SER A 33 -33.30 -3.14 -1.79
C SER A 33 -33.33 -3.03 -0.27
N GLN A 34 -34.12 -2.11 0.25
CA GLN A 34 -34.61 -2.17 1.63
C GLN A 34 -35.48 -3.43 1.73
N THR A 35 -34.91 -4.53 2.17
CA THR A 35 -35.69 -5.61 2.77
C THR A 35 -36.04 -5.17 4.18
N GLU A 36 -37.31 -4.86 4.40
CA GLU A 36 -37.90 -4.83 5.74
C GLU A 36 -37.55 -6.16 6.42
N VAL A 37 -36.74 -6.10 7.46
CA VAL A 37 -36.43 -7.24 8.31
C VAL A 37 -37.61 -7.43 9.24
N ASP A 38 -38.36 -8.47 8.97
CA ASP A 38 -39.44 -8.98 9.79
C ASP A 38 -38.85 -9.34 11.17
N THR A 39 -39.38 -8.68 12.20
CA THR A 39 -38.98 -8.83 13.58
C THR A 39 -39.70 -10.03 14.17
N ASN A 40 -38.98 -11.14 14.43
CA ASN A 40 -39.16 -12.01 15.60
C ASN A 40 -38.56 -13.41 15.42
N THR A 41 -37.24 -13.48 15.37
CA THR A 41 -36.47 -14.62 15.91
C THR A 41 -35.15 -14.03 16.40
N LEU A 42 -34.85 -14.12 17.67
CA LEU A 42 -33.54 -13.81 18.25
C LEU A 42 -32.54 -14.88 17.79
N GLU A 43 -32.24 -14.92 16.49
CA GLU A 43 -31.14 -15.75 16.00
C GLU A 43 -29.85 -15.17 16.53
N THR A 44 -29.18 -15.96 17.36
CA THR A 44 -27.82 -15.64 17.81
C THR A 44 -26.90 -15.66 16.61
N VAL A 45 -26.19 -14.55 16.42
CA VAL A 45 -25.26 -14.38 15.31
C VAL A 45 -24.01 -15.23 15.54
N ASN A 46 -23.61 -16.00 14.55
CA ASN A 46 -22.42 -16.84 14.63
C ASN A 46 -21.13 -16.04 14.34
N PHE A 47 -19.97 -16.67 14.62
CA PHE A 47 -18.64 -16.07 14.41
C PHE A 47 -18.41 -15.57 12.99
N SER A 48 -18.76 -16.37 11.96
CA SER A 48 -18.55 -16.02 10.56
C SER A 48 -19.35 -14.80 10.12
N THR A 49 -20.62 -14.71 10.56
CA THR A 49 -21.48 -13.55 10.25
C THR A 49 -20.97 -12.27 10.93
N LEU A 50 -20.49 -12.37 12.18
CA LEU A 50 -19.86 -11.22 12.85
C LEU A 50 -18.63 -10.72 12.10
N LEU A 51 -17.77 -11.63 11.67
CA LEU A 51 -16.56 -11.32 10.90
C LEU A 51 -16.90 -10.68 9.54
N GLU A 52 -17.85 -11.23 8.79
CA GLU A 52 -18.27 -10.67 7.51
C GLU A 52 -18.83 -9.26 7.65
N ASN A 53 -19.68 -9.05 8.63
CA ASN A 53 -20.25 -7.73 8.90
C ASN A 53 -19.17 -6.73 9.33
N TYR A 54 -18.21 -7.16 10.15
CA TYR A 54 -17.08 -6.35 10.56
C TYR A 54 -16.22 -5.94 9.35
N LYS A 55 -15.93 -6.87 8.44
CA LYS A 55 -15.20 -6.58 7.20
C LYS A 55 -15.93 -5.58 6.30
N LYS A 56 -17.24 -5.75 6.11
CA LYS A 56 -18.06 -4.85 5.28
C LYS A 56 -18.07 -3.40 5.80
N ASN A 57 -18.03 -3.23 7.12
CA ASN A 57 -18.05 -1.91 7.74
C ASN A 57 -16.65 -1.27 7.84
N ASN A 58 -15.58 -2.00 7.53
CA ASN A 58 -14.21 -1.53 7.67
C ASN A 58 -13.78 -0.71 6.46
N ARG A 59 -13.56 0.60 6.67
CA ARG A 59 -13.12 1.54 5.62
C ARG A 59 -11.64 1.36 5.22
N ASP A 60 -10.84 0.71 6.05
CA ASP A 60 -9.41 0.59 5.77
C ASP A 60 -9.14 -0.38 4.62
N TYR A 61 -9.99 -1.41 4.46
CA TYR A 61 -9.95 -2.28 3.29
C TYR A 61 -10.23 -1.51 1.99
N GLN A 62 -11.26 -0.68 1.99
CA GLN A 62 -11.59 0.17 0.83
C GLN A 62 -10.45 1.13 0.48
N LYS A 63 -9.76 1.68 1.49
CA LYS A 63 -8.57 2.53 1.25
C LYS A 63 -7.44 1.75 0.58
N LEU A 64 -7.19 0.50 0.98
CA LEU A 64 -6.16 -0.34 0.37
C LEU A 64 -6.49 -0.68 -1.10
N GLU A 65 -7.76 -0.94 -1.42
CA GLU A 65 -8.20 -1.11 -2.81
C GLU A 65 -7.95 0.14 -3.66
N LEU A 66 -8.30 1.33 -3.13
CA LEU A 66 -8.04 2.61 -3.80
C LEU A 66 -6.53 2.88 -3.97
N GLN A 67 -5.70 2.53 -2.98
CA GLN A 67 -4.26 2.65 -3.08
C GLN A 67 -3.67 1.73 -4.15
N LEU A 68 -4.18 0.50 -4.31
CA LEU A 68 -3.79 -0.39 -5.38
C LEU A 68 -4.15 0.19 -6.75
N GLN A 69 -5.36 0.73 -6.91
CA GLN A 69 -5.79 1.40 -8.14
C GLN A 69 -4.89 2.59 -8.45
N GLN A 70 -4.59 3.43 -7.46
CA GLN A 70 -3.69 4.59 -7.61
C GLN A 70 -2.29 4.16 -8.06
N SER A 71 -1.70 3.15 -7.41
CA SER A 71 -0.38 2.64 -7.79
C SER A 71 -0.36 2.07 -9.21
N THR A 72 -1.44 1.39 -9.62
CA THR A 72 -1.59 0.86 -10.98
C THR A 72 -1.68 1.98 -12.01
N ILE A 73 -2.43 3.05 -11.73
CA ILE A 73 -2.51 4.24 -12.60
C ILE A 73 -1.13 4.89 -12.73
N SER A 74 -0.42 5.10 -11.61
CA SER A 74 0.93 5.70 -11.63
C SER A 74 1.94 4.85 -12.40
N TYR A 75 1.82 3.53 -12.36
CA TYR A 75 2.63 2.65 -13.21
C TYR A 75 2.29 2.81 -14.69
N GLN A 76 1.00 2.90 -15.06
CA GLN A 76 0.57 3.14 -16.44
C GLN A 76 1.03 4.52 -16.94
N GLU A 77 0.95 5.56 -16.12
CA GLU A 77 1.51 6.89 -16.42
C GLU A 77 3.01 6.80 -16.72
N SER A 78 3.77 6.10 -15.86
CA SER A 78 5.20 5.88 -16.07
C SER A 78 5.49 5.10 -17.36
N CYS A 79 4.65 4.15 -17.74
CA CYS A 79 4.77 3.43 -19.02
C CYS A 79 4.54 4.36 -20.23
N ILE A 80 3.55 5.24 -20.14
CA ILE A 80 3.24 6.22 -21.20
C ILE A 80 4.38 7.23 -21.33
N GLU A 81 4.88 7.78 -20.23
CA GLU A 81 5.99 8.74 -20.21
C GLU A 81 7.29 8.15 -20.78
N ASN A 82 7.51 6.85 -20.61
CA ASN A 82 8.68 6.14 -21.15
C ASN A 82 8.48 5.65 -22.58
N GLY A 83 7.28 5.76 -23.12
CA GLY A 83 6.93 5.39 -24.48
C GLY A 83 7.31 6.43 -25.54
N ILE A 84 6.61 6.37 -26.66
CA ILE A 84 6.73 7.35 -27.75
C ILE A 84 5.72 8.46 -27.47
N ASN A 85 6.24 9.69 -27.33
CA ASN A 85 5.45 10.90 -27.10
C ASN A 85 5.40 11.76 -28.34
N LEU A 86 4.18 12.10 -28.79
CA LEU A 86 3.93 13.07 -29.84
C LEU A 86 3.40 14.36 -29.23
N SER A 87 4.14 15.45 -29.42
CA SER A 87 3.68 16.79 -29.04
C SER A 87 3.43 17.64 -30.28
N LEU A 88 2.33 18.37 -30.28
CA LEU A 88 1.94 19.32 -31.28
C LEU A 88 1.78 20.66 -30.57
N SER A 89 2.52 21.67 -31.05
CA SER A 89 2.46 23.03 -30.53
C SER A 89 2.18 23.99 -31.63
N SER A 90 1.36 24.99 -31.42
CA SER A 90 1.20 26.10 -32.33
C SER A 90 2.42 27.05 -32.31
N GLY A 91 3.28 26.90 -31.28
CA GLY A 91 4.28 27.92 -31.00
C GLY A 91 3.67 29.24 -30.54
N ASN A 92 4.50 30.28 -30.48
CA ASN A 92 4.04 31.61 -30.15
C ASN A 92 3.40 32.24 -31.41
N ILE A 93 2.21 32.79 -31.25
CA ILE A 93 1.55 33.62 -32.25
C ILE A 93 1.78 35.07 -31.83
N ASN A 94 2.66 35.77 -32.57
CA ASN A 94 2.94 37.19 -32.35
C ASN A 94 2.27 38.01 -33.45
N THR A 95 1.53 39.02 -33.05
CA THR A 95 0.87 39.94 -33.98
C THR A 95 1.39 41.35 -33.69
N GLU A 96 1.99 41.98 -34.69
CA GLU A 96 2.45 43.35 -34.63
C GLU A 96 1.52 44.19 -35.54
N PHE A 97 0.94 45.24 -34.97
CA PHE A 97 0.06 46.15 -35.66
C PHE A 97 0.83 47.39 -36.03
N ASP A 98 0.90 47.70 -37.32
CA ASP A 98 1.43 48.94 -37.87
C ASP A 98 0.30 49.71 -38.58
N ASP A 99 0.46 50.98 -38.84
CA ASP A 99 -0.61 51.87 -39.35
C ASP A 99 -1.28 51.36 -40.63
N SER A 100 -0.58 50.58 -41.45
CA SER A 100 -1.07 50.09 -42.74
C SER A 100 -0.99 48.58 -42.94
N THR A 101 -0.32 47.87 -42.02
CA THR A 101 -0.10 46.40 -42.13
C THR A 101 -0.11 45.73 -40.77
N THR A 102 -0.60 44.53 -40.73
CA THR A 102 -0.52 43.65 -39.53
C THR A 102 0.43 42.51 -39.85
N LYS A 103 1.53 42.41 -39.12
CA LYS A 103 2.44 41.27 -39.21
C LYS A 103 2.01 40.16 -38.22
N MET A 104 1.86 38.98 -38.73
CA MET A 104 1.51 37.79 -37.93
C MET A 104 2.60 36.73 -38.09
N ASN A 105 3.25 36.40 -36.99
CA ASN A 105 4.24 35.32 -36.92
C ASN A 105 3.65 34.13 -36.19
N PHE A 106 3.80 32.93 -36.76
CA PHE A 106 3.26 31.68 -36.29
C PHE A 106 4.29 30.58 -36.48
N SER A 107 4.61 29.82 -35.39
CA SER A 107 5.72 28.87 -35.41
C SER A 107 5.27 27.50 -34.90
N PRO A 108 4.46 26.74 -35.67
CA PRO A 108 4.04 25.42 -35.27
C PRO A 108 5.21 24.43 -35.19
N GLU A 109 5.19 23.62 -34.16
CA GLU A 109 6.16 22.55 -33.93
C GLU A 109 5.45 21.21 -33.78
N VAL A 110 5.98 20.22 -34.47
CA VAL A 110 5.64 18.79 -34.27
C VAL A 110 6.86 18.10 -33.73
N LYS A 111 6.76 17.50 -32.57
CA LYS A 111 7.88 16.78 -31.95
C LYS A 111 7.46 15.38 -31.58
N LEU A 112 8.17 14.41 -32.11
CA LEU A 112 8.10 12.99 -31.74
C LEU A 112 9.31 12.67 -30.86
N SER A 113 9.11 12.18 -29.66
CA SER A 113 10.22 11.86 -28.77
C SER A 113 10.02 10.51 -28.10
N SER A 114 11.12 9.83 -27.80
CA SER A 114 11.11 8.59 -27.03
C SER A 114 12.31 8.58 -26.10
N SER A 115 12.04 8.58 -24.81
CA SER A 115 13.07 8.46 -23.79
C SER A 115 13.61 7.03 -23.69
N GLY A 116 12.83 6.03 -24.07
CA GLY A 116 13.22 4.61 -24.13
C GLY A 116 14.22 4.29 -25.25
N LEU A 117 14.22 5.10 -26.34
CA LEU A 117 15.14 4.96 -27.48
C LEU A 117 16.30 5.96 -27.35
N ASN A 118 17.14 5.80 -26.32
CA ASN A 118 18.28 6.70 -26.06
C ASN A 118 17.93 8.19 -26.10
N ASN A 119 16.78 8.57 -25.53
CA ASN A 119 16.31 9.94 -25.51
C ASN A 119 16.25 10.58 -26.91
N SER A 120 15.83 9.83 -27.92
CA SER A 120 15.77 10.29 -29.30
C SER A 120 14.56 11.19 -29.52
N SER A 121 14.73 12.24 -30.30
CA SER A 121 13.62 13.11 -30.72
C SER A 121 13.75 13.52 -32.17
N LEU A 122 12.62 13.53 -32.86
CA LEU A 122 12.46 14.12 -34.18
C LEU A 122 11.55 15.34 -34.04
N SER A 123 12.05 16.53 -34.34
CA SER A 123 11.26 17.74 -34.29
C SER A 123 11.18 18.36 -35.67
N MET A 124 10.02 18.92 -35.98
CA MET A 124 9.76 19.70 -37.20
C MET A 124 9.17 21.03 -36.76
N LEU A 125 9.89 22.10 -37.06
CA LEU A 125 9.49 23.48 -36.79
C LEU A 125 9.22 24.17 -38.13
N LEU A 126 8.06 24.82 -38.24
CA LEU A 126 7.63 25.52 -39.46
C LEU A 126 7.19 26.98 -39.15
N PRO A 127 8.12 27.92 -38.96
CA PRO A 127 7.75 29.29 -38.69
C PRO A 127 7.27 29.99 -39.97
N PHE A 128 6.08 30.58 -39.89
CA PHE A 128 5.46 31.37 -40.93
C PHE A 128 5.36 32.82 -40.49
N SER A 129 5.61 33.73 -41.42
CA SER A 129 5.35 35.16 -41.27
C SER A 129 4.42 35.63 -42.38
N PHE A 130 3.38 36.38 -42.02
CA PHE A 130 2.39 36.94 -42.93
C PHE A 130 2.28 38.44 -42.66
N ASP A 131 2.33 39.24 -43.74
CA ASP A 131 1.97 40.64 -43.72
C ASP A 131 0.57 40.78 -44.28
N ILE A 132 -0.37 41.25 -43.46
CA ILE A 132 -1.78 41.40 -43.78
C ILE A 132 -2.06 42.90 -43.93
N SER A 133 -2.53 43.32 -45.10
CA SER A 133 -2.93 44.70 -45.43
C SER A 133 -4.39 44.73 -45.85
N ASP A 134 -4.98 45.91 -46.03
CA ASP A 134 -6.36 46.08 -46.51
C ASP A 134 -6.58 45.44 -47.90
N SER A 135 -5.51 45.26 -48.67
CA SER A 135 -5.54 44.59 -49.98
C SER A 135 -5.40 43.04 -49.87
N GLY A 136 -5.29 42.49 -48.68
CA GLY A 136 -5.10 41.07 -48.43
C GLY A 136 -3.73 40.73 -47.87
N ILE A 137 -3.33 39.45 -47.99
CA ILE A 137 -2.00 38.98 -47.55
C ILE A 137 -0.97 39.45 -48.56
N SER A 138 -0.09 40.38 -48.13
CA SER A 138 0.88 41.04 -48.99
C SER A 138 2.22 40.29 -49.06
N SER A 139 2.63 39.55 -48.04
CA SER A 139 3.82 38.71 -48.09
C SER A 139 3.65 37.40 -47.32
N LYS A 140 4.36 36.37 -47.74
CA LYS A 140 4.46 35.07 -47.10
C LYS A 140 5.92 34.69 -46.98
N GLU A 141 6.37 34.51 -45.77
CA GLU A 141 7.76 34.14 -45.53
C GLU A 141 7.85 32.97 -44.57
N ILE A 142 8.74 32.02 -44.85
CA ILE A 142 9.12 30.94 -43.96
C ILE A 142 10.55 31.21 -43.50
N LYS A 143 10.71 31.54 -42.22
CA LYS A 143 12.02 31.86 -41.64
C LYS A 143 12.51 30.78 -40.70
N GLY A 144 13.53 30.03 -41.09
CA GLY A 144 14.19 29.05 -40.20
C GLY A 144 13.39 27.80 -39.95
N ALA A 145 12.59 27.34 -40.92
CA ALA A 145 11.98 26.04 -40.84
C ALA A 145 13.06 24.96 -40.69
N SER A 146 12.79 23.93 -39.87
CA SER A 146 13.78 22.90 -39.65
C SER A 146 13.15 21.55 -39.33
N VAL A 147 13.81 20.49 -39.74
CA VAL A 147 13.60 19.12 -39.31
C VAL A 147 14.87 18.66 -38.62
N MET A 148 14.79 18.30 -37.33
CA MET A 148 15.93 17.95 -36.52
C MET A 148 15.70 16.59 -35.89
N LEU A 149 16.69 15.71 -36.03
CA LEU A 149 16.81 14.46 -35.31
C LEU A 149 17.89 14.63 -34.22
N SER A 150 17.59 14.37 -33.00
CA SER A 150 18.57 14.32 -31.92
C SER A 150 18.50 12.97 -31.17
N THR A 151 19.65 12.47 -30.77
CA THR A 151 19.75 11.22 -30.00
C THR A 151 20.96 11.26 -29.09
N ASP A 152 20.82 10.63 -27.93
CA ASP A 152 21.96 10.39 -27.04
C ASP A 152 22.66 9.11 -27.48
N LEU A 153 23.88 9.21 -27.99
CA LEU A 153 24.70 8.06 -28.37
C LEU A 153 25.18 7.29 -27.14
N ILE A 154 25.53 8.02 -26.08
CA ILE A 154 25.91 7.49 -24.78
C ILE A 154 25.23 8.35 -23.72
N SER A 155 24.26 7.77 -23.02
CA SER A 155 23.63 8.40 -21.86
C SER A 155 23.03 7.35 -20.92
N ASN A 156 22.80 7.77 -19.70
CA ASN A 156 22.12 6.92 -18.71
C ASN A 156 20.61 7.18 -18.65
N VAL A 157 20.07 8.07 -19.47
CA VAL A 157 18.65 8.46 -19.44
C VAL A 157 17.73 7.25 -19.64
N SER A 158 18.00 6.42 -20.64
CA SER A 158 17.20 5.20 -20.88
C SER A 158 17.26 4.22 -19.72
N LYS A 159 18.44 4.05 -19.10
CA LYS A 159 18.61 3.19 -17.93
C LYS A 159 17.92 3.77 -16.68
N GLN A 160 18.01 5.09 -16.47
CA GLN A 160 17.29 5.79 -15.38
C GLN A 160 15.78 5.63 -15.54
N LYS A 161 15.29 5.71 -16.77
CA LYS A 161 13.86 5.50 -17.06
C LYS A 161 13.42 4.06 -16.81
N LYS A 162 14.21 3.06 -17.19
CA LYS A 162 13.93 1.66 -16.81
C LYS A 162 13.88 1.49 -15.30
N LEU A 163 14.83 2.08 -14.57
CA LEU A 163 14.87 2.03 -13.12
C LEU A 163 13.63 2.70 -12.48
N SER A 164 13.17 3.82 -13.03
CA SER A 164 11.94 4.46 -12.56
C SER A 164 10.71 3.57 -12.80
N LEU A 165 10.67 2.86 -13.91
CA LEU A 165 9.60 1.91 -14.23
C LEU A 165 9.62 0.70 -13.29
N GLU A 166 10.82 0.18 -12.96
CA GLU A 166 10.98 -0.89 -11.97
C GLU A 166 10.48 -0.45 -10.58
N LYS A 167 10.80 0.80 -10.16
CA LYS A 167 10.28 1.39 -8.93
C LYS A 167 8.76 1.51 -8.95
N ALA A 168 8.19 1.98 -10.04
CA ALA A 168 6.74 2.11 -10.19
C ALA A 168 6.04 0.73 -10.16
N ASN A 169 6.60 -0.29 -10.83
CA ASN A 169 6.12 -1.67 -10.77
C ASN A 169 6.20 -2.24 -9.35
N ARG A 170 7.29 -1.98 -8.63
CA ARG A 170 7.45 -2.38 -7.22
C ARG A 170 6.34 -1.79 -6.35
N ASN A 171 5.98 -0.53 -6.55
CA ASN A 171 4.89 0.11 -5.82
C ASN A 171 3.54 -0.61 -6.04
N VAL A 172 3.27 -1.12 -7.24
CA VAL A 172 2.08 -1.94 -7.52
C VAL A 172 2.15 -3.26 -6.76
N ILE A 173 3.30 -3.95 -6.79
CA ILE A 173 3.51 -5.21 -6.05
C ILE A 173 3.33 -5.00 -4.55
N GLU A 174 3.88 -3.92 -3.99
CA GLU A 174 3.71 -3.59 -2.57
C GLU A 174 2.26 -3.24 -2.23
N ALA A 175 1.55 -2.53 -3.10
CA ALA A 175 0.13 -2.24 -2.91
C ALA A 175 -0.73 -3.52 -2.95
N GLN A 176 -0.42 -4.48 -3.83
CA GLN A 176 -1.05 -5.80 -3.87
C GLN A 176 -0.80 -6.60 -2.58
N ARG A 177 0.47 -6.62 -2.11
CA ARG A 177 0.84 -7.25 -0.82
C ARG A 177 0.10 -6.58 0.35
N ASN A 178 0.02 -5.26 0.35
CA ASN A 178 -0.69 -4.51 1.39
C ASN A 178 -2.19 -4.80 1.39
N LEU A 179 -2.82 -4.97 0.23
CA LEU A 179 -4.22 -5.36 0.13
C LEU A 179 -4.44 -6.77 0.71
N LYS A 180 -3.60 -7.74 0.32
CA LYS A 180 -3.67 -9.11 0.86
C LYS A 180 -3.42 -9.15 2.37
N ASN A 181 -2.37 -8.49 2.83
CA ASN A 181 -2.06 -8.36 4.25
C ASN A 181 -3.14 -7.56 5.00
N GLY A 182 -3.87 -6.69 4.32
CA GLY A 182 -4.99 -5.93 4.85
C GLY A 182 -6.12 -6.82 5.34
N GLU A 183 -6.46 -7.87 4.62
CA GLU A 183 -7.47 -8.86 5.06
C GLU A 183 -7.05 -9.54 6.36
N THR A 184 -5.78 -10.00 6.44
CA THR A 184 -5.23 -10.61 7.65
C THR A 184 -5.19 -9.63 8.82
N LYS A 185 -4.83 -8.36 8.58
CA LYS A 185 -4.83 -7.31 9.61
C LYS A 185 -6.22 -6.97 10.12
N ILE A 186 -7.22 -6.90 9.23
CA ILE A 186 -8.61 -6.67 9.62
C ILE A 186 -9.13 -7.84 10.45
N TYR A 187 -8.83 -9.08 10.03
CA TYR A 187 -9.17 -10.28 10.80
C TYR A 187 -8.49 -10.26 12.17
N SER A 188 -7.21 -9.94 12.25
CA SER A 188 -6.49 -9.79 13.53
C SER A 188 -7.08 -8.69 14.40
N THR A 189 -7.52 -7.56 13.83
CA THR A 189 -8.15 -6.48 14.59
C THR A 189 -9.51 -6.92 15.15
N PHE A 190 -10.33 -7.59 14.34
CA PHE A 190 -11.57 -8.21 14.79
C PHE A 190 -11.34 -9.19 15.96
N LEU A 191 -10.34 -10.07 15.84
CA LEU A 191 -9.99 -11.03 16.89
C LEU A 191 -9.49 -10.35 18.17
N LYS A 192 -8.71 -9.27 18.06
CA LYS A 192 -8.26 -8.49 19.23
C LYS A 192 -9.44 -7.86 19.97
N GLU A 193 -10.39 -7.29 19.23
CA GLU A 193 -11.61 -6.71 19.83
C GLU A 193 -12.51 -7.80 20.46
N LEU A 194 -12.62 -8.95 19.79
CA LEU A 194 -13.32 -10.11 20.33
C LEU A 194 -12.63 -10.63 21.61
N ARG A 195 -11.31 -10.69 21.62
CA ARG A 195 -10.49 -11.04 22.79
C ARG A 195 -10.73 -10.09 23.97
N GLU A 196 -10.81 -8.80 23.72
CA GLU A 196 -11.16 -7.81 24.74
C GLU A 196 -12.55 -8.06 25.32
N LEU A 197 -13.52 -8.42 24.48
CA LEU A 197 -14.86 -8.75 24.91
C LEU A 197 -14.89 -10.02 25.79
N TYR A 198 -14.16 -11.08 25.42
CA TYR A 198 -13.99 -12.27 26.27
C TYR A 198 -13.28 -11.94 27.59
N SER A 199 -12.27 -11.07 27.57
CA SER A 199 -11.56 -10.62 28.78
C SER A 199 -12.49 -9.82 29.71
N ALA A 200 -13.37 -8.99 29.15
CA ALA A 200 -14.38 -8.28 29.93
C ALA A 200 -15.39 -9.25 30.54
N SER A 201 -15.85 -10.27 29.80
CA SER A 201 -16.70 -11.35 30.33
C SER A 201 -16.00 -12.11 31.45
N LEU A 202 -14.73 -12.49 31.27
CA LEU A 202 -13.90 -13.14 32.28
C LEU A 202 -13.83 -12.31 33.56
N SER A 203 -13.71 -11.01 33.47
CA SER A 203 -13.69 -10.10 34.62
C SER A 203 -15.02 -10.08 35.39
N VAL A 204 -16.15 -10.24 34.69
CA VAL A 204 -17.47 -10.41 35.34
C VAL A 204 -17.50 -11.73 36.11
N ILE A 205 -17.16 -12.84 35.45
CA ILE A 205 -17.12 -14.20 36.05
C ILE A 205 -16.24 -14.23 37.30
N GLN A 206 -15.05 -13.64 37.23
CA GLN A 206 -14.13 -13.56 38.38
C GLN A 206 -14.69 -12.71 39.53
N SER A 207 -15.39 -11.61 39.23
CA SER A 207 -16.01 -10.79 40.26
C SER A 207 -17.23 -11.47 40.91
N GLU A 208 -17.99 -12.27 40.15
CA GLU A 208 -19.06 -13.12 40.68
C GLU A 208 -18.51 -14.20 41.58
N ASN A 209 -17.38 -14.84 41.21
CA ASN A 209 -16.67 -15.82 42.02
C ASN A 209 -16.27 -15.21 43.39
N SER A 210 -15.63 -14.04 43.34
CA SER A 210 -15.26 -13.32 44.56
C SER A 210 -16.47 -12.95 45.44
N LEU A 211 -17.61 -12.59 44.83
CA LEU A 211 -18.84 -12.33 45.57
C LEU A 211 -19.33 -13.57 46.32
N ILE A 212 -19.29 -14.75 45.67
CA ILE A 212 -19.67 -16.01 46.32
C ILE A 212 -18.76 -16.33 47.52
N GLU A 213 -17.44 -16.17 47.33
CA GLU A 213 -16.45 -16.37 48.43
C GLU A 213 -16.76 -15.42 49.60
N LYS A 214 -16.98 -14.12 49.35
CA LYS A 214 -17.34 -13.16 50.41
C LYS A 214 -18.68 -13.46 51.07
N GLN A 215 -19.63 -14.00 50.32
CA GLN A 215 -20.93 -14.43 50.88
C GLN A 215 -20.77 -15.64 51.80
N LEU A 216 -19.96 -16.63 51.43
CA LEU A 216 -19.63 -17.80 52.24
C LEU A 216 -18.90 -17.39 53.53
N ASP A 217 -17.95 -16.45 53.44
CA ASP A 217 -17.26 -15.91 54.62
C ASP A 217 -18.24 -15.23 55.57
N PHE A 218 -19.17 -14.43 55.04
CA PHE A 218 -20.20 -13.75 55.82
C PHE A 218 -21.17 -14.74 56.49
N ASP A 219 -21.60 -15.77 55.77
CA ASP A 219 -22.47 -16.81 56.32
C ASP A 219 -21.76 -17.65 57.42
N THR A 220 -20.44 -17.86 57.26
CA THR A 220 -19.60 -18.45 58.29
C THR A 220 -19.55 -17.59 59.55
N VAL A 221 -19.42 -16.27 59.41
CA VAL A 221 -19.43 -15.31 60.54
C VAL A 221 -20.78 -15.35 61.26
N LYS A 222 -21.90 -15.41 60.51
CA LYS A 222 -23.25 -15.57 61.10
C LYS A 222 -23.39 -16.88 61.85
N ALA A 223 -22.97 -18.01 61.24
CA ALA A 223 -23.06 -19.33 61.85
C ALA A 223 -22.26 -19.43 63.16
N LYS A 224 -21.14 -18.72 63.27
CA LYS A 224 -20.33 -18.61 64.51
C LYS A 224 -20.97 -17.73 65.59
N GLY A 225 -22.18 -17.16 65.36
CA GLY A 225 -22.93 -16.40 66.37
C GLY A 225 -22.42 -14.99 66.67
N TYR A 226 -21.62 -14.39 65.78
CA TYR A 226 -21.19 -13.01 65.96
C TYR A 226 -22.39 -12.06 65.89
N SER A 227 -22.51 -11.17 66.88
CA SER A 227 -23.59 -10.19 66.93
C SER A 227 -23.48 -9.15 65.77
N THR A 228 -24.62 -8.61 65.31
CA THR A 228 -24.68 -7.60 64.23
C THR A 228 -23.92 -6.33 64.57
N GLY A 229 -23.65 -6.06 65.85
CA GLY A 229 -22.85 -4.95 66.33
C GLY A 229 -21.34 -5.22 66.35
N SER A 230 -20.89 -6.45 66.19
CA SER A 230 -19.47 -6.83 66.27
C SER A 230 -18.70 -6.31 65.02
N ALA A 231 -17.42 -5.95 65.22
CA ALA A 231 -16.55 -5.53 64.15
C ALA A 231 -16.47 -6.61 63.05
N LYS A 232 -16.34 -7.90 63.42
CA LYS A 232 -16.26 -9.00 62.46
C LYS A 232 -17.50 -9.11 61.58
N TYR A 233 -18.69 -9.01 62.14
CA TYR A 233 -19.94 -9.04 61.41
C TYR A 233 -20.04 -7.86 60.43
N ARG A 234 -19.75 -6.65 60.90
CA ARG A 234 -19.79 -5.44 60.06
C ARG A 234 -18.76 -5.47 58.93
N THR A 235 -17.54 -5.90 59.19
CA THR A 235 -16.49 -6.03 58.17
C THR A 235 -16.92 -7.02 57.09
N ALA A 236 -17.37 -8.23 57.46
CA ALA A 236 -17.81 -9.21 56.45
C ALA A 236 -19.05 -8.73 55.66
N ALA A 237 -20.00 -8.05 56.30
CA ALA A 237 -21.12 -7.44 55.58
C ALA A 237 -20.68 -6.35 54.58
N LEU A 238 -19.71 -5.49 54.95
CA LEU A 238 -19.14 -4.47 54.07
C LEU A 238 -18.38 -5.09 52.89
N GLU A 239 -17.65 -6.20 53.10
CA GLU A 239 -16.97 -6.93 52.04
C GLU A 239 -17.94 -7.49 51.00
N VAL A 240 -19.07 -8.06 51.44
CA VAL A 240 -20.14 -8.51 50.52
C VAL A 240 -20.72 -7.36 49.71
N GLU A 241 -21.02 -6.24 50.37
CA GLU A 241 -21.58 -5.07 49.66
C GLU A 241 -20.55 -4.46 48.68
N SER A 242 -19.27 -4.46 49.03
CA SER A 242 -18.16 -4.07 48.13
C SER A 242 -18.08 -4.99 46.91
N ALA A 243 -18.09 -6.30 47.13
CA ALA A 243 -18.07 -7.29 46.05
C ALA A 243 -19.28 -7.16 45.12
N LYS A 244 -20.49 -6.93 45.63
CA LYS A 244 -21.70 -6.66 44.83
C LYS A 244 -21.52 -5.41 43.94
N ARG A 245 -20.91 -4.36 44.47
CA ARG A 245 -20.62 -3.14 43.65
C ARG A 245 -19.63 -3.43 42.53
N THR A 246 -18.58 -4.22 42.83
CA THR A 246 -17.59 -4.63 41.82
C THR A 246 -18.25 -5.43 40.71
N VAL A 247 -19.12 -6.41 41.02
CA VAL A 247 -19.87 -7.15 39.98
C VAL A 247 -20.66 -6.20 39.10
N LYS A 248 -21.45 -5.29 39.66
CA LYS A 248 -22.24 -4.31 38.89
C LYS A 248 -21.37 -3.41 38.01
N GLU A 249 -20.21 -3.02 38.51
CA GLU A 249 -19.24 -2.24 37.73
C GLU A 249 -18.72 -3.05 36.51
N LYS A 250 -18.28 -4.29 36.73
CA LYS A 250 -17.76 -5.16 35.67
C LYS A 250 -18.85 -5.50 34.65
N GLU A 251 -20.07 -5.80 35.07
CA GLU A 251 -21.22 -5.97 34.18
C GLU A 251 -21.49 -4.74 33.30
N ARG A 252 -21.41 -3.54 33.89
CA ARG A 252 -21.57 -2.29 33.12
C ARG A 252 -20.51 -2.12 32.06
N LEU A 253 -19.24 -2.40 32.41
CA LEU A 253 -18.10 -2.34 31.46
C LEU A 253 -18.28 -3.37 30.35
N TYR A 254 -18.64 -4.61 30.69
CA TYR A 254 -18.90 -5.66 29.71
C TYR A 254 -20.03 -5.28 28.74
N LYS A 255 -21.18 -4.75 29.25
CA LYS A 255 -22.28 -4.28 28.42
C LYS A 255 -21.85 -3.14 27.48
N SER A 256 -20.97 -2.24 27.95
CA SER A 256 -20.42 -1.17 27.12
C SER A 256 -19.51 -1.73 26.00
N SER A 257 -18.61 -2.66 26.33
CA SER A 257 -17.75 -3.31 25.34
C SER A 257 -18.55 -4.09 24.31
N LEU A 258 -19.60 -4.79 24.76
CA LEU A 258 -20.54 -5.51 23.89
C LEU A 258 -21.28 -4.58 22.93
N ALA A 259 -21.71 -3.40 23.40
CA ALA A 259 -22.37 -2.41 22.56
C ALA A 259 -21.43 -1.81 21.51
N ILE A 260 -20.18 -1.52 21.88
CA ILE A 260 -19.14 -1.01 20.96
C ILE A 260 -18.83 -2.06 19.88
N PHE A 261 -18.59 -3.30 20.29
CA PHE A 261 -18.31 -4.39 19.35
C PHE A 261 -19.50 -4.66 18.43
N GLY A 262 -20.71 -4.70 18.98
CA GLY A 262 -21.94 -4.86 18.19
C GLY A 262 -22.15 -3.76 17.16
N ALA A 263 -21.86 -2.51 17.51
CA ALA A 263 -21.92 -1.39 16.56
C ALA A 263 -20.96 -1.56 15.39
N LYS A 264 -19.71 -2.04 15.64
CA LYS A 264 -18.72 -2.31 14.60
C LYS A 264 -19.14 -3.47 13.68
N CYS A 265 -19.84 -4.47 14.23
CA CYS A 265 -20.40 -5.59 13.46
C CYS A 265 -21.80 -5.30 12.88
N SER A 266 -22.39 -4.11 13.10
CA SER A 266 -23.78 -3.78 12.72
C SER A 266 -24.80 -4.79 13.28
N VAL A 267 -24.58 -5.27 14.51
CA VAL A 267 -25.41 -6.25 15.20
C VAL A 267 -25.87 -5.67 16.56
N LYS A 268 -27.10 -5.97 16.95
CA LYS A 268 -27.60 -5.56 18.29
C LYS A 268 -26.83 -6.32 19.38
N PRO A 269 -26.44 -5.69 20.49
CA PRO A 269 -25.73 -6.37 21.60
C PRO A 269 -26.45 -7.62 22.11
N SER A 270 -27.78 -7.65 22.10
CA SER A 270 -28.60 -8.79 22.54
C SER A 270 -28.50 -10.04 21.63
N GLN A 271 -28.00 -9.89 20.41
CA GLN A 271 -27.83 -10.99 19.46
C GLN A 271 -26.43 -11.62 19.52
N ILE A 272 -25.51 -10.99 20.26
CA ILE A 272 -24.15 -11.50 20.41
C ILE A 272 -24.10 -12.41 21.63
N ASN A 273 -23.88 -13.69 21.38
CA ASN A 273 -23.65 -14.68 22.42
C ASN A 273 -22.21 -15.21 22.27
N LEU A 274 -21.42 -15.10 23.33
CA LEU A 274 -20.03 -15.57 23.35
C LEU A 274 -19.87 -17.10 23.37
N ASN A 275 -20.98 -17.86 23.35
CA ASN A 275 -20.96 -19.32 23.32
C ASN A 275 -20.75 -19.91 21.92
N PHE A 276 -20.40 -19.09 20.91
CA PHE A 276 -20.06 -19.60 19.59
C PHE A 276 -18.66 -20.27 19.60
N GLU A 277 -18.50 -21.25 18.74
CA GLU A 277 -17.25 -21.98 18.59
C GLU A 277 -16.20 -21.13 17.88
N ILE A 278 -15.03 -20.96 18.51
CA ILE A 278 -13.87 -20.31 17.91
C ILE A 278 -13.14 -21.38 17.09
N PRO A 279 -12.78 -21.10 15.83
CA PRO A 279 -12.07 -22.06 14.97
C PRO A 279 -10.79 -22.56 15.62
N GLU A 280 -10.58 -23.86 15.59
CA GLU A 280 -9.32 -24.46 16.02
C GLU A 280 -8.26 -24.31 14.94
N THR A 281 -7.06 -23.94 15.35
CA THR A 281 -5.94 -23.72 14.45
C THR A 281 -4.68 -24.36 15.04
N SER A 282 -3.91 -25.04 14.18
CA SER A 282 -2.56 -25.50 14.52
C SER A 282 -1.63 -24.28 14.63
N LEU A 283 -0.61 -24.37 15.45
CA LEU A 283 0.44 -23.35 15.54
C LEU A 283 1.49 -23.59 14.45
N ASP A 284 1.61 -22.64 13.53
CA ASP A 284 2.62 -22.68 12.48
C ASP A 284 4.02 -22.49 13.09
N SER A 285 5.05 -23.05 12.42
CA SER A 285 6.43 -22.87 12.83
C SER A 285 7.09 -21.79 11.97
N ILE A 286 7.79 -20.85 12.60
CA ILE A 286 8.57 -19.85 11.85
C ILE A 286 9.69 -20.51 11.03
N ARG A 287 10.12 -21.72 11.39
CA ARG A 287 11.18 -22.46 10.65
C ARG A 287 10.72 -22.95 9.30
N ASP A 288 9.41 -23.00 9.04
CA ASP A 288 8.84 -23.40 7.77
C ASP A 288 8.96 -22.27 6.73
N TYR A 289 9.31 -21.06 7.17
CA TYR A 289 9.46 -19.88 6.31
C TYR A 289 10.93 -19.65 5.92
N LYS A 290 11.13 -19.25 4.68
CA LYS A 290 12.49 -18.93 4.17
C LYS A 290 12.95 -17.57 4.71
N LYS A 291 14.22 -17.47 5.14
CA LYS A 291 14.84 -16.22 5.59
C LYS A 291 14.71 -15.09 4.57
N ASP A 292 14.91 -15.39 3.29
CA ASP A 292 14.86 -14.37 2.21
C ASP A 292 13.47 -13.82 1.96
N ALA A 293 12.40 -14.50 2.45
CA ALA A 293 11.03 -14.04 2.42
C ALA A 293 10.69 -13.14 3.62
N PHE A 294 11.59 -12.96 4.58
CA PHE A 294 11.36 -12.04 5.70
C PHE A 294 11.22 -10.61 5.17
N SER A 295 10.09 -9.98 5.47
CA SER A 295 9.65 -8.72 4.83
C SER A 295 10.66 -7.59 4.96
N GLU A 296 11.29 -7.43 6.13
CA GLU A 296 12.31 -6.40 6.36
C GLU A 296 13.58 -6.67 5.56
N LEU A 297 14.04 -7.92 5.53
CA LEU A 297 15.24 -8.32 4.81
C LEU A 297 15.02 -8.22 3.28
N GLU A 298 13.88 -8.68 2.79
CA GLU A 298 13.50 -8.55 1.37
C GLU A 298 13.49 -7.08 0.94
N LYS A 299 12.87 -6.20 1.75
CA LYS A 299 12.80 -4.77 1.50
C LYS A 299 14.19 -4.11 1.56
N ALA A 300 15.02 -4.46 2.53
CA ALA A 300 16.38 -3.94 2.65
C ALA A 300 17.23 -4.33 1.43
N ASN A 301 17.18 -5.60 1.01
CA ASN A 301 17.87 -6.10 -0.17
C ASN A 301 17.39 -5.41 -1.45
N TRP A 302 16.08 -5.27 -1.63
CA TRP A 302 15.51 -4.58 -2.80
C TRP A 302 15.94 -3.12 -2.85
N ASN A 303 15.86 -2.40 -1.72
CA ASN A 303 16.29 -1.00 -1.63
C ASN A 303 17.78 -0.85 -1.97
N TYR A 304 18.62 -1.72 -1.43
CA TYR A 304 20.04 -1.72 -1.75
C TYR A 304 20.29 -1.94 -3.24
N GLN A 305 19.65 -2.94 -3.86
CA GLN A 305 19.81 -3.23 -5.29
C GLN A 305 19.39 -2.04 -6.16
N ILE A 306 18.23 -1.46 -5.92
CA ILE A 306 17.70 -0.36 -6.73
C ILE A 306 18.49 0.93 -6.54
N ASN A 307 18.94 1.22 -5.31
CA ASN A 307 19.74 2.41 -5.01
C ASN A 307 21.18 2.26 -5.54
N SER A 308 21.78 1.08 -5.42
CA SER A 308 23.08 0.78 -6.01
C SER A 308 23.03 0.91 -7.54
N ALA A 309 21.99 0.36 -8.18
CA ALA A 309 21.75 0.56 -9.61
C ALA A 309 21.63 2.05 -9.97
N SER A 310 20.89 2.82 -9.17
CA SER A 310 20.74 4.28 -9.36
C SER A 310 22.07 5.02 -9.22
N ARG A 311 22.89 4.68 -8.21
CA ARG A 311 24.24 5.26 -8.02
C ARG A 311 25.16 4.97 -9.20
N ASN A 312 25.13 3.75 -9.70
CA ASN A 312 25.95 3.32 -10.85
C ASN A 312 25.53 4.01 -12.17
N LEU A 313 24.29 4.50 -12.27
CA LEU A 313 23.79 5.25 -13.41
C LEU A 313 24.19 6.73 -13.41
N ASN A 314 24.71 7.24 -12.31
CA ASN A 314 25.20 8.63 -12.21
C ASN A 314 26.57 8.83 -12.88
N SER A 315 26.89 8.07 -13.94
CA SER A 315 28.07 8.35 -14.75
C SER A 315 27.93 9.70 -15.43
N ASP A 316 28.92 10.55 -15.22
CA ASP A 316 28.94 11.93 -15.67
C ASP A 316 29.23 12.07 -17.18
N PHE A 317 29.34 10.96 -17.88
CA PHE A 317 29.65 10.93 -19.30
C PHE A 317 28.37 10.87 -20.14
N SER A 318 28.17 11.84 -20.99
CA SER A 318 27.14 11.81 -22.03
C SER A 318 27.68 12.28 -23.36
N LEU A 319 27.28 11.59 -24.42
CA LEU A 319 27.56 11.95 -25.80
C LEU A 319 26.24 11.99 -26.57
N SER A 320 25.89 13.17 -27.10
CA SER A 320 24.70 13.34 -27.89
C SER A 320 25.06 13.75 -29.32
N ALA A 321 24.25 13.33 -30.28
CA ALA A 321 24.34 13.69 -31.69
C ALA A 321 23.05 14.31 -32.17
N GLN A 322 23.18 15.27 -33.07
CA GLN A 322 22.04 15.88 -33.76
C GLN A 322 22.34 15.96 -35.24
N ALA A 323 21.32 15.76 -36.06
CA ALA A 323 21.37 15.95 -37.49
C ALA A 323 20.05 16.56 -37.93
N GLY A 324 20.11 17.45 -38.91
CA GLY A 324 18.89 18.10 -39.39
C GLY A 324 19.05 18.86 -40.69
N TYR A 325 17.92 19.26 -41.19
CA TYR A 325 17.79 20.10 -42.37
C TYR A 325 16.98 21.34 -42.00
N GLY A 326 17.50 22.49 -42.32
CA GLY A 326 16.83 23.79 -42.13
C GLY A 326 16.70 24.55 -43.44
N PHE A 327 15.58 25.22 -43.60
CA PHE A 327 15.37 26.08 -44.78
C PHE A 327 14.62 27.36 -44.40
N SER A 328 14.82 28.37 -45.21
CA SER A 328 14.08 29.64 -45.21
C SER A 328 13.66 29.96 -46.62
N ALA A 329 12.45 30.44 -46.81
CA ALA A 329 11.92 30.80 -48.11
C ALA A 329 11.12 32.12 -47.99
N ASN A 330 11.38 33.05 -48.86
CA ASN A 330 10.54 34.21 -49.13
C ASN A 330 10.20 34.24 -50.65
N GLU A 331 9.49 35.25 -51.11
CA GLU A 331 9.04 35.31 -52.50
C GLU A 331 10.20 35.33 -53.51
N GLU A 332 11.39 35.74 -53.12
CA GLU A 332 12.53 35.94 -54.06
C GLU A 332 13.68 34.94 -53.79
N VAL A 333 13.84 34.43 -52.56
CA VAL A 333 15.03 33.66 -52.17
C VAL A 333 14.65 32.40 -51.38
N PHE A 334 15.21 31.28 -51.82
CA PHE A 334 15.21 30.03 -51.06
C PHE A 334 16.62 29.72 -50.55
N SER A 335 16.73 29.51 -49.25
CA SER A 335 17.98 29.12 -48.63
C SER A 335 17.79 27.87 -47.77
N ASP A 336 18.71 26.94 -47.88
CA ASP A 336 18.65 25.71 -47.11
C ASP A 336 20.06 25.26 -46.64
N SER A 337 20.07 24.48 -45.58
CA SER A 337 21.31 23.94 -44.99
C SER A 337 21.09 22.60 -44.31
N ALA A 338 22.04 21.69 -44.51
CA ALA A 338 22.19 20.53 -43.67
C ALA A 338 22.98 20.89 -42.41
N ARG A 339 22.54 20.39 -41.25
CA ARG A 339 23.17 20.66 -39.97
C ARG A 339 23.51 19.34 -39.29
N ALA A 340 24.70 19.29 -38.66
CA ALA A 340 25.06 18.18 -37.80
C ALA A 340 25.82 18.71 -36.58
N GLY A 341 25.69 18.01 -35.45
CA GLY A 341 26.36 18.42 -34.22
C GLY A 341 26.63 17.22 -33.31
N LEU A 342 27.68 17.32 -32.54
CA LEU A 342 28.04 16.41 -31.46
C LEU A 342 28.28 17.21 -30.19
N SER A 343 27.82 16.69 -29.07
CA SER A 343 28.04 17.31 -27.76
C SER A 343 28.45 16.22 -26.78
N LEU A 344 29.57 16.45 -26.10
CA LEU A 344 30.15 15.58 -25.09
C LEU A 344 30.16 16.33 -23.76
N ASN A 345 29.67 15.69 -22.69
CA ASN A 345 29.77 16.22 -21.35
C ASN A 345 30.45 15.19 -20.43
N TYR A 346 31.38 15.65 -19.61
CA TYR A 346 32.08 14.85 -18.62
C TYR A 346 32.49 15.67 -17.41
N LYS A 347 31.98 15.36 -16.23
CA LYS A 347 32.34 15.96 -14.92
C LYS A 347 32.45 17.50 -14.94
N GLY A 348 31.54 18.17 -15.59
CA GLY A 348 31.52 19.65 -15.69
C GLY A 348 32.35 20.22 -16.84
N VAL A 349 32.98 19.38 -17.66
CA VAL A 349 33.58 19.76 -18.94
C VAL A 349 32.58 19.46 -20.05
N SER A 350 32.32 20.44 -20.89
CA SER A 350 31.49 20.29 -22.09
C SER A 350 32.32 20.58 -23.35
N VAL A 351 32.19 19.74 -24.36
CA VAL A 351 32.80 19.94 -25.69
C VAL A 351 31.68 19.79 -26.71
N SER A 352 31.56 20.77 -27.58
CA SER A 352 30.58 20.73 -28.66
C SER A 352 31.25 21.03 -30.01
N ALA A 353 30.79 20.36 -31.04
CA ALA A 353 31.16 20.62 -32.43
C ALA A 353 29.89 20.62 -33.25
N SER A 354 29.71 21.63 -34.11
CA SER A 354 28.57 21.67 -35.01
C SER A 354 29.00 22.18 -36.38
N THR A 355 28.30 21.74 -37.41
CA THR A 355 28.49 22.20 -38.79
C THR A 355 27.15 22.51 -39.42
N ALA A 356 27.14 23.54 -40.27
CA ALA A 356 26.04 23.85 -41.16
C ALA A 356 26.58 24.02 -42.60
N ILE A 357 26.04 23.21 -43.50
CA ILE A 357 26.45 23.14 -44.91
C ILE A 357 25.31 23.68 -45.76
N PRO A 358 25.44 24.86 -46.35
CA PRO A 358 24.47 25.38 -47.33
C PRO A 358 24.40 24.45 -48.52
N ILE A 359 23.21 24.18 -49.05
CA ILE A 359 23.00 23.26 -50.17
C ILE A 359 22.79 24.06 -51.49
N ASN A 360 21.89 25.03 -51.47
CA ASN A 360 21.48 25.78 -52.64
C ASN A 360 21.99 27.25 -52.66
N GLN A 361 23.07 27.52 -51.95
CA GLN A 361 23.68 28.87 -51.91
C GLN A 361 25.18 28.80 -52.13
N ASN A 362 25.74 29.84 -52.79
CA ASN A 362 27.19 30.04 -52.91
C ASN A 362 27.83 30.52 -51.57
N SER A 363 27.35 30.04 -50.43
CA SER A 363 27.91 30.40 -49.14
C SER A 363 28.77 29.25 -48.56
N ASN A 364 29.82 29.61 -47.82
CA ASN A 364 30.76 28.64 -47.27
C ASN A 364 30.14 27.86 -46.11
N PRO A 365 30.50 26.55 -45.94
CA PRO A 365 30.15 25.80 -44.76
C PRO A 365 30.67 26.48 -43.48
N THR A 366 29.89 26.46 -42.44
CA THR A 366 30.29 26.94 -41.09
C THR A 366 30.56 25.76 -40.16
N VAL A 367 31.67 25.83 -39.46
CA VAL A 367 32.01 24.86 -38.39
C VAL A 367 32.24 25.63 -37.10
N SER A 368 31.59 25.21 -36.06
CA SER A 368 31.68 25.81 -34.72
C SER A 368 32.16 24.82 -33.71
N PHE A 369 33.11 25.20 -32.86
CA PHE A 369 33.60 24.44 -31.73
C PHE A 369 33.38 25.21 -30.45
N GLY A 370 32.93 24.52 -29.40
CA GLY A 370 32.76 25.10 -28.07
C GLY A 370 33.39 24.21 -27.03
N ILE A 371 34.11 24.81 -26.08
CA ILE A 371 34.64 24.14 -24.91
C ILE A 371 34.20 24.93 -23.68
N GLY A 372 33.57 24.29 -22.72
CA GLY A 372 33.17 24.87 -21.46
C GLY A 372 33.70 24.02 -20.27
N TRP A 373 34.07 24.68 -19.20
CA TRP A 373 34.44 24.01 -17.95
C TRP A 373 33.85 24.74 -16.75
N ASN A 374 33.22 23.96 -15.87
CA ASN A 374 32.68 24.46 -14.62
C ASN A 374 33.38 23.77 -13.44
N PRO A 375 34.35 24.41 -12.80
CA PRO A 375 35.12 23.84 -11.67
C PRO A 375 34.23 23.45 -10.47
N SER A 376 33.20 24.26 -10.18
CA SER A 376 32.26 23.98 -9.08
C SER A 376 31.49 22.69 -9.32
N SER A 377 31.05 22.41 -10.55
CA SER A 377 30.44 21.14 -10.93
C SER A 377 31.35 19.95 -10.63
N THR A 378 32.66 20.06 -10.96
CA THR A 378 33.65 19.00 -10.67
C THR A 378 33.75 18.72 -9.18
N GLN A 379 33.81 19.77 -8.33
CA GLN A 379 33.89 19.61 -6.88
C GLN A 379 32.60 18.99 -6.31
N ILE A 380 31.42 19.46 -6.74
CA ILE A 380 30.13 18.91 -6.32
C ILE A 380 30.06 17.40 -6.65
N LYS A 381 30.52 17.03 -7.85
CA LYS A 381 30.54 15.62 -8.27
C LYS A 381 31.42 14.73 -7.40
N ASN A 382 32.64 15.19 -7.06
CA ASN A 382 33.54 14.46 -6.17
C ASN A 382 32.93 14.28 -4.77
N LEU A 383 32.22 15.29 -4.25
CA LEU A 383 31.50 15.18 -2.97
C LEU A 383 30.32 14.21 -3.08
N SER A 384 29.56 14.23 -4.18
CA SER A 384 28.47 13.30 -4.46
C SER A 384 28.96 11.86 -4.55
N GLU A 385 30.13 11.59 -5.16
CA GLU A 385 30.74 10.24 -5.20
C GLU A 385 31.07 9.74 -3.77
N LYS A 386 31.68 10.58 -2.93
CA LYS A 386 31.94 10.24 -1.52
C LYS A 386 30.64 9.99 -0.73
N SER A 387 29.65 10.84 -0.91
CA SER A 387 28.34 10.66 -0.28
C SER A 387 27.69 9.35 -0.71
N SER A 388 27.80 8.98 -1.99
CA SER A 388 27.30 7.71 -2.54
C SER A 388 28.00 6.49 -1.91
N GLN A 389 29.31 6.56 -1.66
CA GLN A 389 30.06 5.49 -0.98
C GLN A 389 29.59 5.30 0.46
N LEU A 390 29.43 6.41 1.22
CA LEU A 390 28.91 6.35 2.58
C LEU A 390 27.48 5.80 2.63
N GLN A 391 26.66 6.19 1.67
CA GLN A 391 25.29 5.66 1.56
C GLN A 391 25.28 4.16 1.27
N ASP A 392 26.19 3.67 0.46
CA ASP A 392 26.36 2.24 0.18
C ASP A 392 26.72 1.43 1.44
N GLU A 393 27.59 1.98 2.28
CA GLU A 393 27.94 1.39 3.58
C GLU A 393 26.75 1.38 4.55
N ILE A 394 26.02 2.48 4.64
CA ILE A 394 24.81 2.58 5.49
C ILE A 394 23.77 1.53 5.07
N GLU A 395 23.54 1.37 3.78
CA GLU A 395 22.57 0.38 3.28
C GLU A 395 22.99 -1.06 3.53
N LYS A 396 24.30 -1.36 3.45
CA LYS A 396 24.85 -2.68 3.81
C LYS A 396 24.67 -2.98 5.30
N LEU A 397 24.91 -2.00 6.16
CA LEU A 397 24.61 -2.12 7.60
C LEU A 397 23.11 -2.37 7.83
N GLY A 398 22.22 -1.67 7.12
CA GLY A 398 20.79 -1.90 7.18
C GLY A 398 20.37 -3.33 6.78
N ILE A 399 21.08 -3.98 5.86
CA ILE A 399 20.86 -5.40 5.55
C ILE A 399 21.31 -6.28 6.72
N GLN A 400 22.43 -5.97 7.35
CA GLN A 400 22.91 -6.72 8.53
C GLN A 400 21.93 -6.60 9.70
N ASP A 401 21.46 -5.38 9.98
CA ASP A 401 20.43 -5.13 11.00
C ASP A 401 19.15 -5.93 10.74
N ALA A 402 18.69 -5.97 9.47
CA ALA A 402 17.51 -6.77 9.10
C ALA A 402 17.76 -8.28 9.27
N GLN A 403 19.01 -8.76 9.09
CA GLN A 403 19.36 -10.16 9.36
C GLN A 403 19.38 -10.48 10.85
N GLU A 404 19.89 -9.58 11.69
CA GLU A 404 19.89 -9.73 13.15
C GLU A 404 18.44 -9.71 13.66
N ASN A 405 17.62 -8.76 13.21
CA ASN A 405 16.19 -8.71 13.53
C ASN A 405 15.44 -9.99 13.15
N PHE A 406 15.81 -10.63 12.04
CA PHE A 406 15.24 -11.94 11.70
C PHE A 406 15.54 -13.00 12.76
N PHE A 407 16.78 -13.10 13.22
CA PHE A 407 17.16 -14.10 14.26
C PHE A 407 16.44 -13.81 15.59
N ASP A 408 16.38 -12.55 16.01
CA ASP A 408 15.66 -12.16 17.23
C ASP A 408 14.15 -12.45 17.12
N THR A 409 13.58 -12.19 15.93
CA THR A 409 12.18 -12.52 15.64
C THR A 409 11.94 -14.03 15.69
N VAL A 410 12.85 -14.85 15.16
CA VAL A 410 12.75 -16.32 15.23
C VAL A 410 12.71 -16.78 16.68
N LEU A 411 13.61 -16.29 17.51
CA LEU A 411 13.66 -16.65 18.94
C LEU A 411 12.37 -16.26 19.66
N SER A 412 11.91 -15.03 19.48
CA SER A 412 10.69 -14.50 20.09
C SER A 412 9.44 -15.27 19.66
N MET A 413 9.32 -15.60 18.36
CA MET A 413 8.16 -16.34 17.85
C MET A 413 8.16 -17.82 18.29
N GLU A 414 9.32 -18.47 18.38
CA GLU A 414 9.43 -19.83 18.92
C GLU A 414 9.06 -19.87 20.41
N GLU A 415 9.51 -18.90 21.20
CA GLU A 415 9.11 -18.77 22.61
C GLU A 415 7.60 -18.58 22.75
N LYS A 416 7.02 -17.65 21.99
CA LYS A 416 5.57 -17.39 21.97
C LYS A 416 4.78 -18.63 21.57
N ARG A 417 5.26 -19.38 20.56
CA ARG A 417 4.67 -20.65 20.12
C ARG A 417 4.66 -21.68 21.23
N SER A 418 5.80 -21.86 21.89
CA SER A 418 5.95 -22.82 22.99
C SER A 418 5.02 -22.47 24.17
N ASN A 419 4.93 -21.20 24.53
CA ASN A 419 4.06 -20.72 25.60
C ASN A 419 2.59 -20.94 25.26
N LEU A 420 2.15 -20.62 24.04
CA LEU A 420 0.77 -20.85 23.60
C LEU A 420 0.40 -22.32 23.54
N GLN A 421 1.34 -23.19 23.16
CA GLN A 421 1.10 -24.63 23.20
C GLN A 421 0.90 -25.12 24.65
N TRP A 422 1.80 -24.72 25.53
CA TRP A 422 1.72 -25.07 26.96
C TRP A 422 0.42 -24.55 27.62
N GLU A 423 0.06 -23.28 27.38
CA GLU A 423 -1.19 -22.70 27.88
C GLU A 423 -2.43 -23.43 27.34
N THR A 424 -2.41 -23.83 26.07
CA THR A 424 -3.51 -24.60 25.47
C THR A 424 -3.71 -25.92 26.18
N ASP A 425 -2.62 -26.66 26.37
CA ASP A 425 -2.67 -27.98 27.02
C ASP A 425 -3.16 -27.84 28.47
N GLN A 426 -2.67 -26.84 29.20
CA GLN A 426 -3.10 -26.56 30.58
C GLN A 426 -4.58 -26.17 30.67
N TYR A 427 -5.11 -25.34 29.79
CA TYR A 427 -6.51 -24.93 29.86
C TYR A 427 -7.47 -26.01 29.34
N LEU A 428 -7.02 -26.91 28.47
CA LEU A 428 -7.80 -28.07 28.07
C LEU A 428 -7.96 -29.04 29.24
N GLU A 429 -6.86 -29.40 29.91
CA GLU A 429 -6.88 -30.24 31.09
C GLU A 429 -7.73 -29.62 32.21
N GLN A 430 -7.55 -28.33 32.46
CA GLN A 430 -8.32 -27.63 33.49
C GLN A 430 -9.81 -27.59 33.17
N LEU A 431 -10.20 -27.42 31.92
CA LEU A 431 -11.60 -27.44 31.50
C LEU A 431 -12.23 -28.80 31.72
N GLU A 432 -11.53 -29.89 31.37
CA GLU A 432 -12.00 -31.26 31.56
C GLU A 432 -12.29 -31.54 33.05
N LEU A 433 -11.35 -31.21 33.93
CA LEU A 433 -11.50 -31.36 35.39
C LEU A 433 -12.67 -30.51 35.93
N TYR A 434 -12.84 -29.27 35.47
CA TYR A 434 -13.95 -28.45 35.96
C TYR A 434 -15.31 -28.88 35.38
N GLN A 435 -15.36 -29.46 34.18
CA GLN A 435 -16.59 -30.04 33.65
C GLN A 435 -17.04 -31.28 34.43
N GLU A 436 -16.11 -32.17 34.78
CA GLU A 436 -16.40 -33.32 35.66
C GLU A 436 -16.91 -32.86 37.01
N LEU A 437 -16.22 -31.88 37.64
CA LEU A 437 -16.63 -31.32 38.91
C LEU A 437 -18.02 -30.68 38.86
N GLU A 438 -18.34 -29.89 37.81
CA GLU A 438 -19.65 -29.27 37.60
C GLU A 438 -20.75 -30.33 37.50
N ASN A 439 -20.50 -31.42 36.77
CA ASN A 439 -21.44 -32.55 36.63
C ASN A 439 -21.71 -33.24 37.98
N ASP A 440 -20.67 -33.49 38.73
CA ASP A 440 -20.78 -34.13 40.07
C ASP A 440 -21.54 -33.21 41.05
N MET A 441 -21.16 -31.93 41.11
CA MET A 441 -21.82 -30.94 41.95
C MET A 441 -23.30 -30.72 41.56
N THR A 442 -23.61 -30.76 40.26
CA THR A 442 -24.99 -30.69 39.77
C THR A 442 -25.82 -31.87 40.28
N THR A 443 -25.22 -33.08 40.27
CA THR A 443 -25.86 -34.32 40.75
C THR A 443 -26.06 -34.30 42.26
N TRP A 444 -25.06 -33.88 43.02
CA TRP A 444 -25.09 -33.80 44.47
C TRP A 444 -26.03 -32.69 44.97
N TYR A 445 -26.09 -31.53 44.26
CA TYR A 445 -27.04 -30.48 44.59
C TYR A 445 -28.48 -30.94 44.41
N LYS A 446 -28.80 -31.66 43.32
CA LYS A 446 -30.14 -32.25 43.13
C LYS A 446 -30.51 -33.28 44.23
N LYS A 447 -29.51 -33.93 44.86
CA LYS A 447 -29.69 -34.86 45.98
C LYS A 447 -29.69 -34.17 47.35
N GLY A 448 -29.48 -32.83 47.39
CA GLY A 448 -29.39 -32.10 48.66
C GLY A 448 -28.12 -32.34 49.47
N ILE A 449 -27.04 -32.88 48.84
CA ILE A 449 -25.79 -33.23 49.50
C ILE A 449 -24.88 -31.98 49.62
N VAL A 450 -24.88 -31.13 48.62
CA VAL A 450 -24.06 -29.90 48.59
C VAL A 450 -24.94 -28.67 48.64
N SER A 451 -24.37 -27.57 49.13
CA SER A 451 -25.05 -26.28 49.19
C SER A 451 -25.19 -25.60 47.78
N GLU A 452 -26.12 -24.69 47.67
CA GLU A 452 -26.28 -23.87 46.45
C GLU A 452 -25.02 -23.08 46.12
N SER A 453 -24.28 -22.60 47.12
CA SER A 453 -23.05 -21.85 46.94
C SER A 453 -21.94 -22.72 46.34
N GLU A 454 -21.75 -23.95 46.80
CA GLU A 454 -20.78 -24.90 46.28
C GLU A 454 -21.09 -25.30 44.83
N TYR A 455 -22.37 -25.52 44.51
CA TYR A 455 -22.81 -25.78 43.14
C TYR A 455 -22.54 -24.57 42.22
N ARG A 456 -22.90 -23.37 42.66
CA ARG A 456 -22.63 -22.15 41.88
C ARG A 456 -21.14 -21.91 41.66
N GLN A 457 -20.32 -22.21 42.69
CA GLN A 457 -18.86 -22.10 42.60
C GLN A 457 -18.30 -23.01 41.49
N ALA A 458 -18.72 -24.29 41.49
CA ALA A 458 -18.27 -25.26 40.47
C ALA A 458 -18.67 -24.80 39.05
N LYS A 459 -19.90 -24.31 38.88
CA LYS A 459 -20.38 -23.77 37.60
C LYS A 459 -19.56 -22.56 37.11
N ILE A 460 -19.29 -21.60 37.99
CA ILE A 460 -18.49 -20.42 37.67
C ILE A 460 -17.05 -20.80 37.30
N ASN A 461 -16.46 -21.79 38.01
CA ASN A 461 -15.12 -22.27 37.68
C ASN A 461 -15.08 -22.93 36.30
N CYS A 462 -16.09 -23.69 35.92
CA CYS A 462 -16.21 -24.29 34.59
C CYS A 462 -16.38 -23.18 33.50
N GLU A 463 -17.23 -22.17 33.72
CA GLU A 463 -17.38 -21.03 32.81
C GLU A 463 -16.08 -20.23 32.68
N ASN A 464 -15.34 -20.02 33.77
CA ASN A 464 -14.03 -19.37 33.76
C ASN A 464 -13.04 -20.13 32.85
N ALA A 465 -12.97 -21.47 33.01
CA ALA A 465 -12.09 -22.34 32.21
C ALA A 465 -12.48 -22.27 30.70
N LYS A 466 -13.78 -22.31 30.37
CA LYS A 466 -14.26 -22.15 28.98
C LYS A 466 -13.81 -20.84 28.36
N VAL A 467 -13.96 -19.74 29.08
CA VAL A 467 -13.54 -18.40 28.56
C VAL A 467 -12.03 -18.31 28.43
N LYS A 468 -11.25 -18.85 29.33
CA LYS A 468 -9.78 -18.89 29.21
C LYS A 468 -9.34 -19.70 28.01
N LEU A 469 -9.93 -20.86 27.75
CA LEU A 469 -9.65 -21.64 26.55
C LEU A 469 -10.01 -20.89 25.27
N ALA A 470 -11.15 -20.16 25.26
CA ALA A 470 -11.54 -19.32 24.13
C ALA A 470 -10.50 -18.22 23.86
N LEU A 471 -9.97 -17.58 24.90
CA LEU A 471 -8.91 -16.57 24.79
C LEU A 471 -7.65 -17.15 24.16
N VAL A 472 -7.19 -18.31 24.59
CA VAL A 472 -6.00 -18.96 24.02
C VAL A 472 -6.23 -19.40 22.58
N LYS A 473 -7.41 -19.89 22.21
CA LYS A 473 -7.76 -20.20 20.82
C LYS A 473 -7.65 -18.94 19.95
N ILE A 474 -8.13 -17.80 20.43
CA ILE A 474 -7.96 -16.50 19.72
C ILE A 474 -6.48 -16.13 19.60
N ASP A 475 -5.70 -16.26 20.68
CA ASP A 475 -4.27 -15.93 20.71
C ASP A 475 -3.46 -16.82 19.75
N ARG A 476 -3.85 -18.09 19.53
CA ARG A 476 -3.26 -18.97 18.51
C ARG A 476 -3.51 -18.48 17.09
N ILE A 477 -4.72 -18.05 16.77
CA ILE A 477 -5.04 -17.48 15.46
C ILE A 477 -4.28 -16.17 15.24
N LEU A 478 -4.22 -15.32 16.27
CA LEU A 478 -3.45 -14.08 16.21
C LEU A 478 -1.95 -14.33 16.00
N TYR A 479 -1.39 -15.35 16.63
CA TYR A 479 -0.01 -15.77 16.43
C TYR A 479 0.27 -16.14 14.96
N ASN A 480 -0.57 -17.01 14.37
CA ASN A 480 -0.41 -17.41 12.96
C ASN A 480 -0.57 -16.22 11.99
N ASN A 481 -1.50 -15.33 12.28
CA ASN A 481 -1.68 -14.10 11.49
C ASN A 481 -0.45 -13.19 11.60
N ASP A 482 0.06 -12.96 12.83
CA ASP A 482 1.26 -12.15 13.06
C ASP A 482 2.46 -12.79 12.32
N LEU A 483 2.61 -14.12 12.39
CA LEU A 483 3.65 -14.85 11.70
C LEU A 483 3.56 -14.70 10.18
N SER A 484 2.37 -14.85 9.60
CA SER A 484 2.16 -14.71 8.16
C SER A 484 2.48 -13.29 7.66
N LEU A 485 2.24 -12.25 8.48
CA LEU A 485 2.52 -10.86 8.13
C LEU A 485 4.02 -10.50 8.16
N LEU A 486 4.86 -11.32 8.81
CA LEU A 486 6.31 -11.13 8.83
C LEU A 486 6.98 -11.51 7.50
N PHE A 487 6.33 -12.34 6.70
CA PHE A 487 6.91 -12.86 5.47
C PHE A 487 6.16 -12.40 4.23
N VAL A 488 6.89 -12.18 3.16
CA VAL A 488 6.32 -11.90 1.85
C VAL A 488 6.15 -13.21 1.09
N GLU A 489 4.95 -13.45 0.55
CA GLU A 489 4.79 -14.53 -0.42
C GLU A 489 5.53 -14.18 -1.72
N ASN A 490 6.28 -15.12 -2.25
CA ASN A 490 6.94 -14.98 -3.55
C ASN A 490 5.87 -14.99 -4.67
N THR A 491 5.28 -13.82 -4.91
CA THR A 491 4.39 -13.61 -6.07
C THR A 491 5.17 -13.37 -7.39
N GLY A 492 6.51 -13.48 -7.35
CA GLY A 492 7.40 -12.97 -8.39
C GLY A 492 8.02 -13.97 -9.36
N GLU A 493 7.95 -15.29 -9.16
CA GLU A 493 8.57 -16.22 -10.10
C GLU A 493 7.70 -16.59 -11.31
N ASN A 494 6.38 -16.41 -11.24
CA ASN A 494 5.46 -16.79 -12.34
C ASN A 494 5.10 -15.67 -13.32
N ALA A 495 5.53 -14.42 -13.09
CA ALA A 495 5.21 -13.30 -14.00
C ALA A 495 6.20 -13.16 -15.17
N ASN A 496 7.40 -13.74 -15.08
CA ASN A 496 8.43 -13.62 -16.11
C ASN A 496 8.49 -14.80 -17.12
N GLU A 497 7.79 -15.89 -16.89
CA GLU A 497 7.75 -16.99 -17.86
C GLU A 497 6.73 -16.75 -18.99
N ASN A 498 5.65 -15.99 -18.72
CA ASN A 498 4.64 -15.69 -19.76
C ASN A 498 4.99 -14.50 -20.67
N SER A 499 6.11 -13.81 -20.45
CA SER A 499 6.56 -12.71 -21.33
C SER A 499 7.61 -13.13 -22.37
N LYS A 500 8.00 -14.42 -22.40
CA LYS A 500 8.97 -14.96 -23.38
C LYS A 500 8.32 -15.76 -24.52
N GLU A 501 7.00 -15.93 -24.52
CA GLU A 501 6.29 -16.70 -25.55
C GLU A 501 5.29 -15.86 -26.38
N ASN A 502 5.45 -14.52 -26.48
CA ASN A 502 4.68 -13.73 -27.45
C ASN A 502 5.57 -12.72 -28.17
#